data_a8df72597505ae3853153502fc400820
#
_entry.id   a8df72597505ae3853153502fc400820
#
_cell.length_a   1.000
_cell.length_b   1.000
_cell.length_c   1.000
_cell.angle_alpha   90.00
_cell.angle_beta   90.00
_cell.angle_gamma   90.00
#
_symmetry.space_group_name_H-M   'P 1'
#
loop_
_entity.id
_entity.type
_entity.pdbx_description
1 polymer ?
#
loop_
_entity_poly.entity_id
_entity_poly.type
_entity_poly.pdbx_seq_one_letter_code
_entity_poly.pdbx_strand_id
1 'polypeptide(L)'
;KNVHVIVPNYFPDFLHWMKDADKIILFERHKSMSYNLINMADLICCLDFNDIKRIDELGVPIGRARCKKLLIDHHLNPDKSKFDLCISYPELSSTSELVFRIIDAIGAKDSITFAAAEDLYAGMATDTGFFSFNSNDPDIFVIISELLRKGIDKDLINRRIQNNYSADRLKLIGYVLYEKLQVFPDIHASLFAIRKEELSQFHYLKGDMEGIVNMPLQIKGHKLSICLREDTEKPLVRVSTRSVDDFPCNELCAQFFNGGGHKNAAGGTLECTMDEAIAIVMKALEAWTPILQKEESNSKT
;
A
#
# COMPACT_ATOMS: atom_id res chain seq x y z
N LYS A 1 -26.99 7.61 12.84
CA LYS A 1 -25.76 7.38 13.64
C LYS A 1 -24.74 8.42 13.28
N ASN A 2 -23.95 8.89 14.25
CA ASN A 2 -22.82 9.77 13.99
C ASN A 2 -21.63 8.87 13.65
N VAL A 3 -20.98 9.10 12.49
CA VAL A 3 -19.82 8.37 12.05
C VAL A 3 -18.69 9.39 11.83
N HIS A 4 -17.51 9.06 12.35
CA HIS A 4 -16.29 9.85 12.18
C HIS A 4 -15.20 8.95 11.61
N VAL A 5 -14.46 9.44 10.62
CA VAL A 5 -13.29 8.78 10.06
C VAL A 5 -12.06 9.46 10.62
N ILE A 6 -11.16 8.68 11.20
CA ILE A 6 -9.89 9.16 11.76
C ILE A 6 -8.76 8.38 11.08
N VAL A 7 -7.79 9.09 10.54
CA VAL A 7 -6.57 8.50 9.97
C VAL A 7 -5.35 9.00 10.75
N PRO A 8 -4.25 8.22 10.85
CA PRO A 8 -3.10 8.59 11.67
C PRO A 8 -2.42 9.89 11.22
N ASN A 9 -2.27 10.07 9.92
CA ASN A 9 -1.53 11.17 9.30
C ASN A 9 -2.16 11.57 7.97
N TYR A 10 -1.48 12.45 7.23
CA TYR A 10 -1.94 12.95 5.94
C TYR A 10 -2.08 11.82 4.91
N PHE A 11 -3.18 11.82 4.18
CA PHE A 11 -3.44 10.88 3.08
C PHE A 11 -3.23 11.56 1.72
N PRO A 12 -2.98 10.80 0.64
CA PRO A 12 -2.62 11.35 -0.66
C PRO A 12 -3.66 12.32 -1.25
N ASP A 13 -3.17 13.39 -1.89
CA ASP A 13 -4.01 14.42 -2.51
C ASP A 13 -4.98 13.88 -3.54
N PHE A 14 -4.60 12.80 -4.24
CA PHE A 14 -5.45 12.17 -5.25
C PHE A 14 -6.71 11.49 -4.70
N LEU A 15 -6.90 11.48 -3.37
CA LEU A 15 -8.12 10.99 -2.72
C LEU A 15 -9.06 12.12 -2.24
N HIS A 16 -8.64 13.40 -2.32
CA HIS A 16 -9.44 14.53 -1.83
C HIS A 16 -10.71 14.79 -2.63
N TRP A 17 -10.89 14.19 -3.81
CA TRP A 17 -12.11 14.25 -4.58
C TRP A 17 -13.24 13.37 -4.02
N MET A 18 -12.94 12.43 -3.13
CA MET A 18 -13.92 11.56 -2.48
C MET A 18 -14.90 12.39 -1.65
N LYS A 19 -16.14 11.95 -1.64
CA LYS A 19 -17.15 12.63 -0.87
C LYS A 19 -16.79 12.66 0.61
N ASP A 20 -16.91 13.85 1.22
CA ASP A 20 -16.64 14.08 2.64
C ASP A 20 -15.16 13.84 3.05
N ALA A 21 -14.23 13.79 2.10
CA ALA A 21 -12.79 13.67 2.38
C ALA A 21 -12.27 14.82 3.27
N ASP A 22 -12.86 16.00 3.15
CA ASP A 22 -12.58 17.18 3.98
C ASP A 22 -13.02 17.00 5.45
N LYS A 23 -13.88 16.03 5.75
CA LYS A 23 -14.34 15.70 7.11
C LYS A 23 -13.47 14.64 7.80
N ILE A 24 -12.52 14.03 7.09
CA ILE A 24 -11.59 13.07 7.65
C ILE A 24 -10.68 13.77 8.67
N ILE A 25 -10.60 13.19 9.86
CA ILE A 25 -9.84 13.75 10.97
C ILE A 25 -8.42 13.20 10.92
N LEU A 26 -7.44 14.09 10.76
CA LEU A 26 -6.02 13.74 10.86
C LEU A 26 -5.61 13.72 12.32
N PHE A 27 -5.28 12.54 12.86
CA PHE A 27 -4.93 12.37 14.26
C PHE A 27 -3.74 13.25 14.67
N GLU A 28 -2.69 13.30 13.86
CA GLU A 28 -1.49 14.10 14.12
C GLU A 28 -1.80 15.60 14.37
N ARG A 29 -2.85 16.13 13.71
CA ARG A 29 -3.28 17.54 13.82
C ARG A 29 -4.36 17.77 14.86
N HIS A 30 -5.19 16.76 15.12
CA HIS A 30 -6.40 16.87 15.94
C HIS A 30 -6.44 15.85 17.09
N LYS A 31 -5.30 15.64 17.79
CA LYS A 31 -5.15 14.62 18.84
C LYS A 31 -6.25 14.70 19.90
N SER A 32 -6.46 15.86 20.51
CA SER A 32 -7.46 16.01 21.58
C SER A 32 -8.88 15.69 21.13
N MET A 33 -9.28 16.12 19.93
CA MET A 33 -10.57 15.81 19.35
C MET A 33 -10.71 14.32 19.10
N SER A 34 -9.68 13.69 18.52
CA SER A 34 -9.66 12.25 18.24
C SER A 34 -9.76 11.41 19.51
N TYR A 35 -9.04 11.78 20.58
CA TYR A 35 -9.14 11.12 21.88
C TYR A 35 -10.58 11.19 22.42
N ASN A 36 -11.24 12.36 22.35
CA ASN A 36 -12.61 12.51 22.80
C ASN A 36 -13.58 11.62 22.00
N LEU A 37 -13.49 11.63 20.68
CA LEU A 37 -14.35 10.82 19.80
C LEU A 37 -14.16 9.31 20.07
N ILE A 38 -12.91 8.85 20.20
CA ILE A 38 -12.60 7.45 20.50
C ILE A 38 -13.16 7.04 21.88
N ASN A 39 -13.04 7.91 22.89
CA ASN A 39 -13.56 7.61 24.24
C ASN A 39 -15.09 7.60 24.31
N MET A 40 -15.76 8.33 23.44
CA MET A 40 -17.24 8.41 23.37
C MET A 40 -17.85 7.42 22.36
N ALA A 41 -17.03 6.69 21.62
CA ALA A 41 -17.50 5.77 20.60
C ALA A 41 -18.26 4.58 21.22
N ASP A 42 -19.35 4.16 20.59
CA ASP A 42 -20.07 2.93 20.88
C ASP A 42 -19.38 1.71 20.22
N LEU A 43 -18.75 1.95 19.06
CA LEU A 43 -18.03 0.96 18.27
C LEU A 43 -16.87 1.64 17.53
N ILE A 44 -15.72 0.98 17.49
CA ILE A 44 -14.60 1.37 16.64
C ILE A 44 -14.44 0.30 15.56
N CYS A 45 -14.55 0.71 14.29
CA CYS A 45 -14.21 -0.12 13.14
C CYS A 45 -12.78 0.20 12.70
N CYS A 46 -11.92 -0.78 12.78
CA CYS A 46 -10.52 -0.72 12.33
C CYS A 46 -10.45 -1.35 10.93
N LEU A 47 -10.04 -0.57 9.93
CA LEU A 47 -10.09 -0.99 8.53
C LEU A 47 -8.69 -0.95 7.93
N ASP A 48 -8.29 -2.03 7.25
CA ASP A 48 -7.10 -2.11 6.41
C ASP A 48 -5.75 -2.02 7.17
N PHE A 49 -5.70 -2.59 8.36
CA PHE A 49 -4.45 -2.82 9.08
C PHE A 49 -4.58 -3.99 10.06
N ASN A 50 -3.59 -4.86 10.11
CA ASN A 50 -3.62 -6.11 10.89
C ASN A 50 -3.19 -5.95 12.36
N ASP A 51 -2.54 -4.84 12.72
CA ASP A 51 -2.06 -4.53 14.07
C ASP A 51 -2.17 -3.03 14.35
N ILE A 52 -2.67 -2.66 15.54
CA ILE A 52 -2.77 -1.25 15.99
C ILE A 52 -1.42 -0.53 16.03
N LYS A 53 -0.30 -1.24 16.01
CA LYS A 53 1.04 -0.64 15.91
C LYS A 53 1.31 -0.01 14.54
N ARG A 54 0.58 -0.40 13.50
CA ARG A 54 0.74 0.15 12.14
C ARG A 54 0.15 1.54 11.95
N ILE A 55 -0.64 2.00 12.89
CA ILE A 55 -1.29 3.32 12.86
C ILE A 55 -0.63 4.30 13.85
N ASP A 56 0.67 4.13 14.09
CA ASP A 56 1.50 5.02 14.89
C ASP A 56 0.86 5.35 16.27
N GLU A 57 0.90 6.63 16.66
CA GLU A 57 0.36 7.10 17.94
C GLU A 57 -1.17 6.92 18.07
N LEU A 58 -1.92 6.83 16.95
CA LEU A 58 -3.37 6.58 16.97
C LEU A 58 -3.70 5.22 17.59
N GLY A 59 -2.79 4.25 17.49
CA GLY A 59 -2.95 2.93 18.11
C GLY A 59 -3.09 2.99 19.63
N VAL A 60 -2.52 4.01 20.29
CA VAL A 60 -2.57 4.15 21.76
C VAL A 60 -4.00 4.37 22.27
N PRO A 61 -4.75 5.39 21.83
CA PRO A 61 -6.13 5.57 22.27
C PRO A 61 -7.06 4.44 21.83
N ILE A 62 -6.89 3.86 20.64
CA ILE A 62 -7.68 2.71 20.19
C ILE A 62 -7.45 1.50 21.10
N GLY A 63 -6.19 1.19 21.45
CA GLY A 63 -5.88 0.09 22.36
C GLY A 63 -6.47 0.25 23.77
N ARG A 64 -6.68 1.49 24.22
CA ARG A 64 -7.25 1.84 25.56
C ARG A 64 -8.77 2.03 25.53
N ALA A 65 -9.39 2.11 24.36
CA ALA A 65 -10.82 2.30 24.22
C ALA A 65 -11.62 1.17 24.89
N ARG A 66 -12.71 1.54 25.58
CA ARG A 66 -13.57 0.60 26.31
C ARG A 66 -14.69 0.01 25.46
N CYS A 67 -15.03 0.68 24.36
CA CYS A 67 -16.06 0.20 23.43
C CYS A 67 -15.57 -1.04 22.66
N LYS A 68 -16.52 -1.71 21.99
CA LYS A 68 -16.21 -2.84 21.11
C LYS A 68 -15.37 -2.40 19.93
N LYS A 69 -14.42 -3.22 19.54
CA LYS A 69 -13.52 -3.01 18.39
C LYS A 69 -13.71 -4.11 17.36
N LEU A 70 -14.04 -3.70 16.14
CA LEU A 70 -14.19 -4.56 14.98
C LEU A 70 -12.98 -4.34 14.06
N LEU A 71 -12.27 -5.41 13.72
CA LEU A 71 -11.27 -5.39 12.65
C LEU A 71 -11.90 -5.92 11.36
N ILE A 72 -11.72 -5.21 10.25
CA ILE A 72 -11.99 -5.68 8.88
C ILE A 72 -10.71 -5.46 8.08
N ASP A 73 -10.07 -6.53 7.64
CA ASP A 73 -8.72 -6.47 7.07
C ASP A 73 -8.42 -7.66 6.15
N HIS A 74 -7.51 -7.47 5.21
CA HIS A 74 -7.02 -8.54 4.32
C HIS A 74 -5.51 -8.81 4.45
N HIS A 75 -4.84 -8.17 5.40
CA HIS A 75 -3.43 -8.44 5.64
C HIS A 75 -3.20 -9.76 6.39
N LEU A 76 -2.01 -10.34 6.19
CA LEU A 76 -1.57 -11.54 6.89
C LEU A 76 -1.33 -11.27 8.39
N ASN A 77 -1.53 -12.31 9.21
CA ASN A 77 -1.16 -12.32 10.64
C ASN A 77 -1.78 -11.19 11.48
N PRO A 78 -3.13 -11.04 11.53
CA PRO A 78 -3.76 -10.04 12.37
C PRO A 78 -3.53 -10.30 13.86
N ASP A 79 -3.27 -9.26 14.65
CA ASP A 79 -3.24 -9.35 16.12
C ASP A 79 -4.66 -9.41 16.69
N LYS A 80 -5.27 -10.60 16.63
CA LYS A 80 -6.64 -10.85 17.10
C LYS A 80 -6.87 -10.50 18.56
N SER A 81 -5.82 -10.40 19.38
CA SER A 81 -5.92 -10.12 20.81
C SER A 81 -6.42 -8.70 21.13
N LYS A 82 -6.40 -7.80 20.16
CA LYS A 82 -6.76 -6.38 20.32
C LYS A 82 -8.18 -6.04 19.90
N PHE A 83 -8.90 -6.99 19.32
CA PHE A 83 -10.21 -6.76 18.73
C PHE A 83 -11.26 -7.72 19.31
N ASP A 84 -12.49 -7.24 19.51
CA ASP A 84 -13.61 -8.06 19.98
C ASP A 84 -14.17 -8.95 18.85
N LEU A 85 -14.14 -8.47 17.61
CA LEU A 85 -14.48 -9.21 16.41
C LEU A 85 -13.42 -8.91 15.34
N CYS A 86 -12.94 -9.98 14.69
CA CYS A 86 -11.96 -9.90 13.63
C CYS A 86 -12.49 -10.60 12.39
N ILE A 87 -12.71 -9.84 11.33
CA ILE A 87 -13.08 -10.31 10.00
C ILE A 87 -11.85 -10.08 9.12
N SER A 88 -11.05 -11.13 8.92
CA SER A 88 -9.79 -11.03 8.18
C SER A 88 -9.71 -12.15 7.16
N TYR A 89 -9.54 -11.76 5.89
CA TYR A 89 -9.49 -12.65 4.74
C TYR A 89 -8.32 -12.27 3.82
N PRO A 90 -7.10 -12.78 4.09
CA PRO A 90 -5.91 -12.44 3.32
C PRO A 90 -5.93 -12.88 1.85
N GLU A 91 -6.84 -13.78 1.48
CA GLU A 91 -7.07 -14.23 0.11
C GLU A 91 -7.83 -13.22 -0.75
N LEU A 92 -8.51 -12.25 -0.16
CA LEU A 92 -9.24 -11.23 -0.90
C LEU A 92 -8.29 -10.14 -1.42
N SER A 93 -8.70 -9.50 -2.51
CA SER A 93 -7.87 -8.54 -3.22
C SER A 93 -7.64 -7.23 -2.45
N SER A 94 -8.59 -6.87 -1.59
CA SER A 94 -8.56 -5.62 -0.83
C SER A 94 -9.53 -5.64 0.36
N THR A 95 -9.30 -4.78 1.34
CA THR A 95 -10.29 -4.54 2.39
C THR A 95 -11.58 -3.93 1.85
N SER A 96 -11.52 -3.15 0.77
CA SER A 96 -12.71 -2.59 0.10
C SER A 96 -13.60 -3.68 -0.51
N GLU A 97 -13.01 -4.72 -1.11
CA GLU A 97 -13.75 -5.90 -1.54
C GLU A 97 -14.43 -6.60 -0.36
N LEU A 98 -13.69 -6.81 0.73
CA LEU A 98 -14.23 -7.43 1.94
C LEU A 98 -15.39 -6.62 2.52
N VAL A 99 -15.29 -5.30 2.57
CA VAL A 99 -16.39 -4.42 3.01
C VAL A 99 -17.61 -4.57 2.13
N PHE A 100 -17.45 -4.62 0.80
CA PHE A 100 -18.59 -4.89 -0.10
C PHE A 100 -19.25 -6.23 0.20
N ARG A 101 -18.45 -7.31 0.35
CA ARG A 101 -18.96 -8.66 0.65
C ARG A 101 -19.70 -8.69 1.98
N ILE A 102 -19.23 -7.97 3.01
CA ILE A 102 -19.95 -7.84 4.30
C ILE A 102 -21.29 -7.13 4.11
N ILE A 103 -21.33 -6.00 3.37
CA ILE A 103 -22.56 -5.26 3.11
C ILE A 103 -23.58 -6.13 2.36
N ASP A 104 -23.15 -6.92 1.38
CA ASP A 104 -24.00 -7.86 0.65
C ASP A 104 -24.50 -8.98 1.57
N ALA A 105 -23.64 -9.58 2.38
CA ALA A 105 -23.97 -10.68 3.29
C ALA A 105 -25.01 -10.29 4.35
N ILE A 106 -25.03 -9.04 4.80
CA ILE A 106 -26.07 -8.54 5.73
C ILE A 106 -27.33 -8.05 5.02
N GLY A 107 -27.44 -8.24 3.70
CA GLY A 107 -28.60 -7.84 2.89
C GLY A 107 -28.74 -6.33 2.67
N ALA A 108 -27.64 -5.56 2.79
CA ALA A 108 -27.66 -4.11 2.70
C ALA A 108 -27.08 -3.56 1.37
N LYS A 109 -26.86 -4.40 0.37
CA LYS A 109 -26.28 -4.02 -0.93
C LYS A 109 -27.03 -2.87 -1.62
N ASP A 110 -28.34 -2.86 -1.53
CA ASP A 110 -29.16 -1.81 -2.15
C ASP A 110 -28.95 -0.45 -1.49
N SER A 111 -28.50 -0.41 -0.25
CA SER A 111 -28.19 0.83 0.48
C SER A 111 -26.86 1.47 0.09
N ILE A 112 -26.01 0.79 -0.69
CA ILE A 112 -24.76 1.37 -1.22
C ILE A 112 -25.13 2.57 -2.09
N THR A 113 -24.72 3.76 -1.63
CA THR A 113 -24.94 5.02 -2.36
C THR A 113 -23.94 5.16 -3.49
N PHE A 114 -24.18 6.11 -4.41
CA PHE A 114 -23.24 6.46 -5.46
C PHE A 114 -21.83 6.76 -4.91
N ALA A 115 -21.73 7.60 -3.89
CA ALA A 115 -20.44 7.95 -3.29
C ALA A 115 -19.74 6.74 -2.64
N ALA A 116 -20.47 5.91 -1.89
CA ALA A 116 -19.91 4.69 -1.32
C ALA A 116 -19.43 3.71 -2.42
N ALA A 117 -20.11 3.67 -3.57
CA ALA A 117 -19.68 2.86 -4.69
C ALA A 117 -18.39 3.40 -5.34
N GLU A 118 -18.23 4.74 -5.44
CA GLU A 118 -16.96 5.35 -5.87
C GLU A 118 -15.82 4.99 -4.93
N ASP A 119 -16.04 5.09 -3.61
CA ASP A 119 -15.01 4.80 -2.60
C ASP A 119 -14.62 3.32 -2.60
N LEU A 120 -15.60 2.40 -2.66
CA LEU A 120 -15.34 0.95 -2.76
C LEU A 120 -14.56 0.61 -4.03
N TYR A 121 -14.97 1.15 -5.18
CA TYR A 121 -14.26 0.93 -6.43
C TYR A 121 -12.82 1.47 -6.36
N ALA A 122 -12.63 2.69 -5.85
CA ALA A 122 -11.31 3.30 -5.72
C ALA A 122 -10.37 2.45 -4.84
N GLY A 123 -10.85 1.95 -3.70
CA GLY A 123 -10.07 1.09 -2.82
C GLY A 123 -9.70 -0.24 -3.49
N MET A 124 -10.65 -0.92 -4.18
CA MET A 124 -10.34 -2.13 -4.94
C MET A 124 -9.32 -1.87 -6.06
N ALA A 125 -9.48 -0.76 -6.79
CA ALA A 125 -8.62 -0.41 -7.92
C ALA A 125 -7.19 -0.07 -7.45
N THR A 126 -7.02 0.68 -6.39
CA THR A 126 -5.69 1.05 -5.87
C THR A 126 -4.93 -0.14 -5.34
N ASP A 127 -5.59 -1.03 -4.62
CA ASP A 127 -4.97 -2.18 -3.97
C ASP A 127 -4.55 -3.28 -4.95
N THR A 128 -5.26 -3.37 -6.09
CA THR A 128 -4.99 -4.33 -7.15
C THR A 128 -4.17 -3.76 -8.31
N GLY A 129 -3.65 -2.53 -8.17
CA GLY A 129 -2.97 -1.85 -9.28
C GLY A 129 -3.86 -1.76 -10.52
N PHE A 130 -5.11 -1.30 -10.33
CA PHE A 130 -6.13 -1.23 -11.38
C PHE A 130 -6.40 -2.60 -12.01
N PHE A 131 -6.54 -3.61 -11.15
CA PHE A 131 -6.82 -5.00 -11.51
C PHE A 131 -5.71 -5.67 -12.34
N SER A 132 -4.46 -5.21 -12.16
CA SER A 132 -3.28 -5.78 -12.80
C SER A 132 -2.66 -6.94 -12.01
N PHE A 133 -2.94 -7.03 -10.71
CA PHE A 133 -2.47 -8.12 -9.84
C PHE A 133 -3.50 -8.42 -8.74
N ASN A 134 -3.38 -9.59 -8.13
CA ASN A 134 -4.26 -10.09 -7.07
C ASN A 134 -5.75 -9.94 -7.38
N SER A 135 -6.16 -10.13 -8.65
CA SER A 135 -7.52 -9.88 -9.16
C SER A 135 -8.02 -10.98 -10.10
N ASN A 136 -7.51 -12.21 -9.94
CA ASN A 136 -7.92 -13.35 -10.77
C ASN A 136 -9.23 -14.03 -10.31
N ASP A 137 -9.77 -13.64 -9.14
CA ASP A 137 -11.09 -14.11 -8.70
C ASP A 137 -12.18 -13.44 -9.57
N PRO A 138 -13.01 -14.22 -10.29
CA PRO A 138 -14.09 -13.67 -11.12
C PRO A 138 -15.11 -12.85 -10.33
N ASP A 139 -15.30 -13.12 -9.04
CA ASP A 139 -16.24 -12.40 -8.19
C ASP A 139 -15.86 -10.92 -8.04
N ILE A 140 -14.58 -10.57 -8.15
CA ILE A 140 -14.12 -9.18 -8.17
C ILE A 140 -14.82 -8.41 -9.27
N PHE A 141 -14.89 -8.98 -10.48
CA PHE A 141 -15.52 -8.33 -11.63
C PHE A 141 -17.05 -8.30 -11.54
N VAL A 142 -17.63 -9.27 -10.83
CA VAL A 142 -19.07 -9.23 -10.47
C VAL A 142 -19.33 -8.05 -9.54
N ILE A 143 -18.51 -7.85 -8.50
CA ILE A 143 -18.61 -6.72 -7.58
C ILE A 143 -18.45 -5.40 -8.36
N ILE A 144 -17.45 -5.28 -9.23
CA ILE A 144 -17.24 -4.10 -10.08
C ILE A 144 -18.49 -3.83 -10.93
N SER A 145 -19.09 -4.86 -11.52
CA SER A 145 -20.33 -4.72 -12.29
C SER A 145 -21.47 -4.15 -11.45
N GLU A 146 -21.62 -4.62 -10.20
CA GLU A 146 -22.63 -4.09 -9.26
C GLU A 146 -22.36 -2.62 -8.89
N LEU A 147 -21.10 -2.25 -8.67
CA LEU A 147 -20.72 -0.86 -8.40
C LEU A 147 -21.00 0.04 -9.62
N LEU A 148 -20.69 -0.42 -10.83
CA LEU A 148 -21.00 0.30 -12.07
C LEU A 148 -22.52 0.51 -12.26
N ARG A 149 -23.36 -0.44 -11.85
CA ARG A 149 -24.84 -0.28 -11.86
C ARG A 149 -25.32 0.81 -10.91
N LYS A 150 -24.51 1.21 -9.90
CA LYS A 150 -24.80 2.38 -9.06
C LYS A 150 -24.52 3.71 -9.78
N GLY A 151 -24.04 3.66 -11.05
CA GLY A 151 -23.85 4.82 -11.92
C GLY A 151 -22.48 5.49 -11.84
N ILE A 152 -21.49 4.87 -11.17
CA ILE A 152 -20.14 5.44 -11.09
C ILE A 152 -19.45 5.47 -12.45
N ASP A 153 -18.61 6.47 -12.67
CA ASP A 153 -17.71 6.59 -13.81
C ASP A 153 -16.30 6.09 -13.42
N LYS A 154 -16.04 4.81 -13.66
CA LYS A 154 -14.74 4.20 -13.32
C LYS A 154 -13.56 4.83 -14.07
N ASP A 155 -13.80 5.33 -15.30
CA ASP A 155 -12.73 5.95 -16.10
C ASP A 155 -12.37 7.32 -15.53
N LEU A 156 -13.36 8.06 -15.02
CA LEU A 156 -13.12 9.30 -14.28
C LEU A 156 -12.39 9.03 -12.97
N ILE A 157 -12.79 8.00 -12.21
CA ILE A 157 -12.13 7.61 -10.96
C ILE A 157 -10.67 7.25 -11.25
N ASN A 158 -10.42 6.39 -12.25
CA ASN A 158 -9.07 6.00 -12.64
C ASN A 158 -8.22 7.22 -13.03
N ARG A 159 -8.77 8.16 -13.81
CA ARG A 159 -8.05 9.40 -14.16
C ARG A 159 -7.74 10.25 -12.93
N ARG A 160 -8.67 10.39 -11.99
CA ARG A 160 -8.45 11.16 -10.74
C ARG A 160 -7.33 10.58 -9.88
N ILE A 161 -7.19 9.25 -9.87
CA ILE A 161 -6.16 8.55 -9.09
C ILE A 161 -4.82 8.53 -9.84
N GLN A 162 -4.82 8.19 -11.14
CA GLN A 162 -3.58 7.97 -11.90
C GLN A 162 -3.02 9.24 -12.53
N ASN A 163 -3.87 10.14 -13.02
CA ASN A 163 -3.44 11.32 -13.76
C ASN A 163 -3.27 12.54 -12.84
N ASN A 164 -2.64 12.32 -11.69
CA ASN A 164 -2.41 13.34 -10.67
C ASN A 164 -0.93 13.68 -10.50
N TYR A 165 -0.13 13.36 -11.50
CA TYR A 165 1.31 13.60 -11.44
C TYR A 165 1.65 15.03 -11.85
N SER A 166 2.50 15.69 -11.04
CA SER A 166 3.11 16.94 -11.45
C SER A 166 4.11 16.71 -12.60
N ALA A 167 4.42 17.76 -13.35
CA ALA A 167 5.48 17.70 -14.35
C ALA A 167 6.84 17.34 -13.73
N ASP A 168 7.10 17.80 -12.50
CA ASP A 168 8.35 17.51 -11.79
C ASP A 168 8.43 16.04 -11.36
N ARG A 169 7.31 15.43 -10.95
CA ARG A 169 7.24 13.97 -10.72
C ARG A 169 7.56 13.17 -11.99
N LEU A 170 7.00 13.55 -13.15
CA LEU A 170 7.29 12.87 -14.41
C LEU A 170 8.77 13.00 -14.81
N LYS A 171 9.39 14.19 -14.59
CA LYS A 171 10.82 14.39 -14.81
C LYS A 171 11.65 13.53 -13.85
N LEU A 172 11.27 13.46 -12.58
CA LEU A 172 11.91 12.59 -11.59
C LEU A 172 11.85 11.13 -12.02
N ILE A 173 10.70 10.64 -12.47
CA ILE A 173 10.55 9.28 -13.00
C ILE A 173 11.53 9.06 -14.17
N GLY A 174 11.57 9.99 -15.14
CA GLY A 174 12.49 9.91 -16.26
C GLY A 174 13.96 9.88 -15.82
N TYR A 175 14.34 10.71 -14.87
CA TYR A 175 15.70 10.73 -14.29
C TYR A 175 16.03 9.40 -13.61
N VAL A 176 15.14 8.89 -12.77
CA VAL A 176 15.34 7.63 -12.05
C VAL A 176 15.53 6.47 -13.01
N LEU A 177 14.71 6.38 -14.04
CA LEU A 177 14.78 5.28 -15.00
C LEU A 177 15.98 5.37 -15.94
N TYR A 178 16.39 6.57 -16.32
CA TYR A 178 17.49 6.76 -17.26
C TYR A 178 18.87 6.80 -16.57
N GLU A 179 18.99 7.55 -15.47
CA GLU A 179 20.29 7.79 -14.83
C GLU A 179 20.59 6.85 -13.66
N LYS A 180 19.54 6.36 -12.97
CA LYS A 180 19.74 5.63 -11.69
C LYS A 180 19.48 4.13 -11.77
N LEU A 181 18.72 3.69 -12.77
CA LEU A 181 18.37 2.27 -12.89
C LEU A 181 19.59 1.43 -13.27
N GLN A 182 19.94 0.52 -12.38
CA GLN A 182 20.92 -0.54 -12.62
C GLN A 182 20.18 -1.85 -12.81
N VAL A 183 20.41 -2.50 -13.92
CA VAL A 183 19.80 -3.80 -14.26
C VAL A 183 20.84 -4.88 -14.16
N PHE A 184 20.49 -5.97 -13.48
CA PHE A 184 21.30 -7.18 -13.33
C PHE A 184 20.63 -8.33 -14.08
N PRO A 185 20.85 -8.46 -15.40
CA PRO A 185 20.12 -9.42 -16.23
C PRO A 185 20.32 -10.87 -15.79
N ASP A 186 21.55 -11.23 -15.39
CA ASP A 186 21.92 -12.59 -15.00
C ASP A 186 21.17 -13.10 -13.75
N ILE A 187 20.67 -12.19 -12.94
CA ILE A 187 19.90 -12.50 -11.72
C ILE A 187 18.49 -11.94 -11.74
N HIS A 188 18.00 -11.46 -12.89
CA HIS A 188 16.64 -10.98 -13.06
C HIS A 188 16.21 -9.89 -12.05
N ALA A 189 17.16 -9.02 -11.67
CA ALA A 189 16.93 -8.01 -10.65
C ALA A 189 17.36 -6.60 -11.10
N SER A 190 16.84 -5.58 -10.41
CA SER A 190 17.24 -4.20 -10.59
C SER A 190 17.34 -3.46 -9.27
N LEU A 191 18.17 -2.42 -9.29
CA LEU A 191 18.37 -1.49 -8.19
C LEU A 191 18.38 -0.07 -8.73
N PHE A 192 17.75 0.85 -8.02
CA PHE A 192 18.02 2.27 -8.15
C PHE A 192 18.13 2.93 -6.77
N ALA A 193 19.09 3.83 -6.66
CA ALA A 193 19.43 4.52 -5.42
C ALA A 193 19.38 6.03 -5.64
N ILE A 194 18.58 6.73 -4.83
CA ILE A 194 18.31 8.15 -4.99
C ILE A 194 18.64 8.88 -3.68
N ARG A 195 19.56 9.85 -3.77
CA ARG A 195 19.97 10.69 -2.67
C ARG A 195 19.00 11.87 -2.50
N LYS A 196 18.92 12.44 -1.32
CA LYS A 196 18.02 13.58 -1.04
C LYS A 196 18.39 14.84 -1.85
N GLU A 197 19.67 15.04 -2.16
CA GLU A 197 20.13 16.14 -3.01
C GLU A 197 19.61 16.00 -4.45
N GLU A 198 19.48 14.77 -4.95
CA GLU A 198 18.92 14.50 -6.27
C GLU A 198 17.41 14.76 -6.29
N LEU A 199 16.70 14.34 -5.24
CA LEU A 199 15.27 14.61 -5.09
C LEU A 199 14.97 16.12 -5.09
N SER A 200 15.81 16.92 -4.45
CA SER A 200 15.62 18.38 -4.34
C SER A 200 15.59 19.07 -5.70
N GLN A 201 16.25 18.51 -6.72
CA GLN A 201 16.28 19.07 -8.09
C GLN A 201 14.92 19.02 -8.80
N PHE A 202 14.01 18.16 -8.31
CA PHE A 202 12.69 17.92 -8.91
C PHE A 202 11.54 18.47 -8.06
N HIS A 203 11.79 19.38 -7.11
CA HIS A 203 10.77 19.87 -6.17
C HIS A 203 9.96 18.72 -5.53
N TYR A 204 10.69 17.66 -5.15
CA TYR A 204 10.12 16.43 -4.63
C TYR A 204 9.09 16.65 -3.53
N LEU A 205 7.92 16.04 -3.69
CA LEU A 205 6.89 15.94 -2.68
C LEU A 205 6.79 14.49 -2.16
N LYS A 206 6.41 14.35 -0.90
CA LYS A 206 6.19 13.03 -0.30
C LYS A 206 5.11 12.28 -1.10
N GLY A 207 5.45 11.12 -1.63
CA GLY A 207 4.59 10.34 -2.53
C GLY A 207 5.07 10.30 -3.98
N ASP A 208 5.91 11.23 -4.44
CA ASP A 208 6.37 11.26 -5.84
C ASP A 208 7.16 10.02 -6.27
N MET A 209 7.74 9.29 -5.30
CA MET A 209 8.45 8.04 -5.56
C MET A 209 7.54 6.79 -5.54
N GLU A 210 6.26 6.95 -5.18
CA GLU A 210 5.35 5.81 -5.14
C GLU A 210 5.12 5.22 -6.53
N GLY A 211 5.18 3.89 -6.61
CA GLY A 211 4.97 3.15 -7.84
C GLY A 211 6.21 3.02 -8.74
N ILE A 212 7.24 3.88 -8.60
CA ILE A 212 8.44 3.81 -9.46
C ILE A 212 9.14 2.46 -9.31
N VAL A 213 9.17 1.89 -8.12
CA VAL A 213 9.79 0.58 -7.85
C VAL A 213 9.13 -0.57 -8.63
N ASN A 214 7.89 -0.40 -9.12
CA ASN A 214 7.24 -1.42 -9.95
C ASN A 214 7.68 -1.37 -11.42
N MET A 215 8.19 -0.22 -11.89
CA MET A 215 8.44 -0.01 -13.33
C MET A 215 9.48 -0.97 -13.92
N PRO A 216 10.59 -1.31 -13.23
CA PRO A 216 11.56 -2.27 -13.76
C PRO A 216 11.02 -3.69 -13.91
N LEU A 217 9.94 -4.05 -13.21
CA LEU A 217 9.30 -5.37 -13.37
C LEU A 217 8.65 -5.56 -14.75
N GLN A 218 8.53 -4.48 -15.54
CA GLN A 218 8.10 -4.55 -16.95
C GLN A 218 9.20 -5.08 -17.89
N ILE A 219 10.45 -5.17 -17.42
CA ILE A 219 11.54 -5.78 -18.18
C ILE A 219 11.26 -7.28 -18.31
N LYS A 220 11.30 -7.80 -19.53
CA LYS A 220 11.01 -9.21 -19.79
C LYS A 220 11.89 -10.14 -18.93
N GLY A 221 11.24 -11.02 -18.18
CA GLY A 221 11.89 -11.99 -17.29
C GLY A 221 12.41 -11.42 -15.98
N HIS A 222 12.09 -10.14 -15.67
CA HIS A 222 12.51 -9.51 -14.41
C HIS A 222 11.71 -10.05 -13.22
N LYS A 223 12.36 -10.30 -12.09
CA LYS A 223 11.73 -10.90 -10.91
C LYS A 223 11.73 -9.99 -9.69
N LEU A 224 12.75 -9.13 -9.56
CA LEU A 224 12.94 -8.31 -8.37
C LEU A 224 13.37 -6.88 -8.74
N SER A 225 12.70 -5.90 -8.15
CA SER A 225 13.10 -4.50 -8.21
C SER A 225 13.28 -3.94 -6.80
N ILE A 226 14.41 -3.25 -6.57
CA ILE A 226 14.77 -2.64 -5.30
C ILE A 226 14.97 -1.14 -5.51
N CYS A 227 14.34 -0.34 -4.66
CA CYS A 227 14.52 1.11 -4.58
C CYS A 227 15.14 1.47 -3.23
N LEU A 228 16.26 2.16 -3.26
CA LEU A 228 16.85 2.85 -2.12
C LEU A 228 16.58 4.34 -2.24
N ARG A 229 16.08 4.97 -1.18
CA ARG A 229 15.84 6.41 -1.13
C ARG A 229 16.26 6.96 0.22
N GLU A 230 17.11 7.97 0.23
CA GLU A 230 17.38 8.74 1.45
C GLU A 230 16.08 9.40 1.95
N ASP A 231 15.85 9.30 3.25
CA ASP A 231 14.72 9.99 3.87
C ASP A 231 15.03 11.51 3.96
N THR A 232 14.03 12.33 3.65
CA THR A 232 14.22 13.80 3.64
C THR A 232 14.21 14.42 5.03
N GLU A 233 13.66 13.70 6.02
CA GLU A 233 13.47 14.20 7.38
C GLU A 233 14.40 13.51 8.41
N LYS A 234 14.78 12.26 8.15
CA LYS A 234 15.53 11.41 9.08
C LYS A 234 16.84 10.91 8.44
N PRO A 235 17.91 10.70 9.22
CA PRO A 235 19.17 10.17 8.71
C PRO A 235 19.10 8.64 8.50
N LEU A 236 18.29 8.21 7.55
CA LEU A 236 18.13 6.80 7.19
C LEU A 236 17.83 6.65 5.69
N VAL A 237 18.02 5.44 5.18
CA VAL A 237 17.65 5.03 3.83
C VAL A 237 16.40 4.16 3.90
N ARG A 238 15.37 4.54 3.15
CA ARG A 238 14.18 3.74 2.95
C ARG A 238 14.42 2.74 1.84
N VAL A 239 14.03 1.51 2.09
CA VAL A 239 14.08 0.43 1.12
C VAL A 239 12.66 0.10 0.70
N SER A 240 12.42 0.03 -0.60
CA SER A 240 11.18 -0.52 -1.17
C SER A 240 11.53 -1.65 -2.12
N THR A 241 10.82 -2.75 -2.01
CA THR A 241 11.03 -3.91 -2.88
C THR A 241 9.71 -4.33 -3.51
N ARG A 242 9.80 -4.76 -4.76
CA ARG A 242 8.70 -5.38 -5.48
C ARG A 242 9.22 -6.60 -6.23
N SER A 243 8.39 -7.60 -6.30
CA SER A 243 8.72 -8.83 -7.04
C SER A 243 7.50 -9.33 -7.79
N VAL A 244 7.71 -10.32 -8.64
CA VAL A 244 6.64 -11.04 -9.34
C VAL A 244 6.68 -12.52 -8.96
N ASP A 245 5.60 -13.21 -9.27
CA ASP A 245 5.44 -14.64 -9.15
C ASP A 245 5.76 -15.16 -7.72
N ASP A 246 6.59 -16.18 -7.63
CA ASP A 246 6.87 -16.82 -6.34
C ASP A 246 8.03 -16.23 -5.55
N PHE A 247 8.67 -15.15 -6.02
CA PHE A 247 9.77 -14.55 -5.30
C PHE A 247 9.30 -13.77 -4.06
N PRO A 248 9.67 -14.21 -2.82
CA PRO A 248 9.18 -13.63 -1.59
C PRO A 248 10.03 -12.41 -1.17
N CYS A 249 9.82 -11.25 -1.78
CA CYS A 249 10.59 -10.05 -1.43
C CYS A 249 10.40 -9.57 0.02
N ASN A 250 9.33 -9.98 0.69
CA ASN A 250 9.13 -9.72 2.11
C ASN A 250 10.14 -10.45 3.01
N GLU A 251 10.51 -11.69 2.66
CA GLU A 251 11.53 -12.45 3.40
C GLU A 251 12.92 -11.83 3.20
N LEU A 252 13.23 -11.39 1.96
CA LEU A 252 14.43 -10.61 1.68
C LEU A 252 14.49 -9.35 2.54
N CYS A 253 13.39 -8.59 2.64
CA CYS A 253 13.31 -7.40 3.47
C CYS A 253 13.49 -7.70 4.97
N ALA A 254 12.89 -8.77 5.46
CA ALA A 254 13.04 -9.18 6.86
C ALA A 254 14.48 -9.58 7.20
N GLN A 255 15.17 -10.22 6.26
CA GLN A 255 16.53 -10.70 6.48
C GLN A 255 17.59 -9.59 6.40
N PHE A 256 17.45 -8.61 5.48
CA PHE A 256 18.52 -7.66 5.15
C PHE A 256 18.17 -6.19 5.41
N PHE A 257 16.90 -5.81 5.47
CA PHE A 257 16.50 -4.41 5.43
C PHE A 257 15.66 -3.95 6.63
N ASN A 258 15.67 -4.71 7.73
CA ASN A 258 14.86 -4.42 8.93
C ASN A 258 13.39 -4.12 8.60
N GLY A 259 12.80 -4.96 7.76
CA GLY A 259 11.49 -4.69 7.19
C GLY A 259 10.60 -5.91 7.04
N GLY A 260 9.60 -5.78 6.18
CA GLY A 260 8.62 -6.82 5.87
C GLY A 260 7.52 -6.28 4.96
N GLY A 261 6.44 -7.02 4.83
CA GLY A 261 5.31 -6.66 3.98
C GLY A 261 4.63 -7.88 3.38
N HIS A 262 3.96 -7.69 2.25
CA HIS A 262 3.39 -8.78 1.45
C HIS A 262 4.47 -9.50 0.64
N LYS A 263 4.18 -10.72 0.22
CA LYS A 263 5.10 -11.57 -0.55
C LYS A 263 5.81 -10.81 -1.68
N ASN A 264 5.05 -10.06 -2.47
CA ASN A 264 5.55 -9.35 -3.65
C ASN A 264 5.66 -7.82 -3.47
N ALA A 265 5.36 -7.28 -2.29
CA ALA A 265 5.41 -5.86 -1.99
C ALA A 265 5.85 -5.64 -0.54
N ALA A 266 7.10 -5.29 -0.36
CA ALA A 266 7.70 -5.13 0.96
C ALA A 266 8.62 -3.89 1.01
N GLY A 267 9.04 -3.54 2.21
CA GLY A 267 9.96 -2.44 2.43
C GLY A 267 10.65 -2.55 3.77
N GLY A 268 11.62 -1.67 3.99
CA GLY A 268 12.39 -1.62 5.22
C GLY A 268 13.11 -0.29 5.39
N THR A 269 13.95 -0.20 6.41
CA THR A 269 14.75 0.98 6.72
C THR A 269 16.16 0.59 7.14
N LEU A 270 17.15 1.35 6.69
CA LEU A 270 18.55 1.17 7.04
C LEU A 270 19.09 2.47 7.64
N GLU A 271 19.56 2.41 8.87
CA GLU A 271 20.19 3.55 9.57
C GLU A 271 21.66 3.63 9.21
N CYS A 272 21.95 3.95 7.96
CA CYS A 272 23.29 4.01 7.39
C CYS A 272 23.34 4.99 6.21
N THR A 273 24.54 5.21 5.65
CA THR A 273 24.73 6.00 4.42
C THR A 273 24.19 5.27 3.19
N MET A 274 23.94 6.02 2.10
CA MET A 274 23.49 5.42 0.84
C MET A 274 24.49 4.38 0.30
N ASP A 275 25.78 4.64 0.42
CA ASP A 275 26.83 3.73 -0.09
C ASP A 275 26.85 2.42 0.71
N GLU A 276 26.67 2.47 2.03
CA GLU A 276 26.52 1.28 2.87
C GLU A 276 25.22 0.54 2.55
N ALA A 277 24.11 1.25 2.30
CA ALA A 277 22.85 0.65 1.90
C ALA A 277 22.96 -0.10 0.57
N ILE A 278 23.64 0.50 -0.42
CA ILE A 278 23.94 -0.17 -1.69
C ILE A 278 24.77 -1.45 -1.46
N ALA A 279 25.80 -1.38 -0.60
CA ALA A 279 26.62 -2.56 -0.28
C ALA A 279 25.79 -3.68 0.39
N ILE A 280 24.83 -3.32 1.24
CA ILE A 280 23.89 -4.28 1.86
C ILE A 280 23.02 -4.93 0.77
N VAL A 281 22.48 -4.13 -0.16
CA VAL A 281 21.67 -4.67 -1.28
C VAL A 281 22.47 -5.61 -2.14
N MET A 282 23.73 -5.27 -2.49
CA MET A 282 24.58 -6.16 -3.29
C MET A 282 24.83 -7.50 -2.59
N LYS A 283 25.07 -7.51 -1.27
CA LYS A 283 25.16 -8.75 -0.49
C LYS A 283 23.85 -9.54 -0.47
N ALA A 284 22.72 -8.85 -0.36
CA ALA A 284 21.41 -9.47 -0.38
C ALA A 284 21.14 -10.15 -1.75
N LEU A 285 21.46 -9.46 -2.85
CA LEU A 285 21.32 -10.01 -4.20
C LEU A 285 22.23 -11.23 -4.41
N GLU A 286 23.48 -11.17 -3.96
CA GLU A 286 24.39 -12.31 -4.00
C GLU A 286 23.85 -13.52 -3.23
N ALA A 287 23.41 -13.31 -1.99
CA ALA A 287 22.86 -14.37 -1.15
C ALA A 287 21.57 -15.00 -1.74
N TRP A 288 20.77 -14.22 -2.47
CA TRP A 288 19.49 -14.65 -3.02
C TRP A 288 19.56 -15.01 -4.51
N THR A 289 20.73 -14.93 -5.15
CA THR A 289 20.95 -15.33 -6.55
C THR A 289 20.41 -16.73 -6.87
N PRO A 290 20.60 -17.78 -6.04
CA PRO A 290 20.07 -19.11 -6.35
C PRO A 290 18.54 -19.15 -6.44
N ILE A 291 17.84 -18.30 -5.70
CA ILE A 291 16.37 -18.21 -5.72
C ILE A 291 15.93 -17.39 -6.93
N LEU A 292 16.62 -16.29 -7.25
CA LEU A 292 16.33 -15.43 -8.40
C LEU A 292 16.52 -16.16 -9.74
N GLN A 293 17.56 -16.99 -9.84
CA GLN A 293 17.88 -17.77 -11.05
C GLN A 293 17.07 -19.06 -11.19
N LYS A 294 16.31 -19.44 -10.15
CA LYS A 294 15.47 -20.65 -10.23
C LYS A 294 14.43 -20.47 -11.33
N GLU A 295 14.50 -21.30 -12.38
CA GLU A 295 13.49 -21.36 -13.42
C GLU A 295 12.14 -21.77 -12.79
N GLU A 296 11.06 -21.12 -13.21
CA GLU A 296 9.75 -21.59 -12.85
C GLU A 296 9.54 -22.97 -13.44
N SER A 297 9.31 -23.94 -12.56
CA SER A 297 8.85 -25.25 -13.03
C SER A 297 7.53 -25.01 -13.79
N ASN A 298 7.56 -25.20 -15.11
CA ASN A 298 6.41 -25.17 -16.00
C ASN A 298 5.33 -26.14 -15.48
N SER A 299 4.48 -25.70 -14.59
CA SER A 299 3.32 -26.41 -14.09
C SER A 299 2.07 -25.61 -14.32
N LYS A 300 1.77 -25.32 -15.58
CA LYS A 300 0.43 -25.01 -16.09
C LYS A 300 0.42 -25.37 -17.57
N THR A 301 0.28 -26.66 -17.88
CA THR A 301 -0.41 -27.13 -19.07
C THR A 301 -1.88 -27.23 -18.78
#